data_142fc69d3ccc2d20c39b9b0affa49422
#
_entry.id   142fc69d3ccc2d20c39b9b0affa49422
#
_cell.length_a   1.000
_cell.length_b   1.000
_cell.length_c   1.000
_cell.angle_alpha   90.00
_cell.angle_beta   90.00
_cell.angle_gamma   90.00
#
_symmetry.space_group_name_H-M   'P 1'
#
loop_
_entity.id
_entity.type
_entity.pdbx_description
1 polymer ?
#
loop_
_entity_poly.entity_id
_entity_poly.type
_entity_poly.pdbx_seq_one_letter_code
_entity_poly.pdbx_strand_id
1 'polypeptide(L)'
;MKHKVALHAALILMAAMPTHAQQINDNNTPLHLMKPAYKVSYGIPTTEEVKATMDRVLGYIDEQTPAVLVDKRTGKEVTAMADIDKDTQLKQGGFRLTSYEWGVTYSGVLAAYEATGDKAYYDYVYKRHHLLAEAAPHFEALHRKHHKIDGNVRRVIDPHALDDAGAVCVSMIKSMLSNKHQELRPLIDNYIDYIINKEYRLTDGTFARIRPQKNTVWLDDMFMGIPAVAYMGKLTSEASYYDEAARQVLLFADKMFVPEKGLFRHGWVEDMDPHPAFFWGRANGWAILTLCEVLDVLPDNHPKRQEILDLLKAHVKGLATLQHHDGFWHQLLDRNDTYLETSATAIYTYCFAHAINRGWIDAKAYGPIVLRGWHAVESAINEQGQVVGVCVGTG
;
A
#
# COMPACT_ATOMS: atom_id res chain seq x y z
N MET A 1 62.05 -55.94 -33.20
CA MET A 1 62.66 -54.62 -33.43
C MET A 1 61.74 -53.56 -32.81
N LYS A 2 62.20 -52.96 -31.73
CA LYS A 2 61.39 -52.01 -30.90
C LYS A 2 61.88 -50.60 -31.23
N HIS A 3 61.01 -49.75 -31.74
CA HIS A 3 61.27 -48.31 -31.80
C HIS A 3 60.54 -47.61 -30.64
N LYS A 4 61.34 -47.06 -29.72
CA LYS A 4 60.92 -46.14 -28.68
C LYS A 4 60.80 -44.75 -29.29
N VAL A 5 59.62 -44.18 -29.20
CA VAL A 5 59.39 -42.77 -29.48
C VAL A 5 59.51 -42.04 -28.15
N ALA A 6 60.48 -41.17 -28.02
CA ALA A 6 60.66 -40.29 -26.87
C ALA A 6 59.77 -39.03 -27.04
N LEU A 7 58.79 -38.85 -26.16
CA LEU A 7 57.93 -37.68 -26.12
C LEU A 7 58.64 -36.61 -25.26
N HIS A 8 59.14 -35.54 -25.89
CA HIS A 8 59.65 -34.40 -25.20
C HIS A 8 58.49 -33.51 -24.76
N ALA A 9 58.19 -33.52 -23.45
CA ALA A 9 57.28 -32.54 -22.83
C ALA A 9 58.01 -31.20 -22.64
N ALA A 10 57.76 -30.24 -23.50
CA ALA A 10 58.21 -28.88 -23.30
C ALA A 10 57.28 -28.22 -22.29
N LEU A 11 57.74 -28.06 -21.03
CA LEU A 11 57.11 -27.23 -20.04
C LEU A 11 57.29 -25.77 -20.47
N ILE A 12 56.25 -25.17 -21.02
CA ILE A 12 56.16 -23.72 -21.18
C ILE A 12 55.77 -23.15 -19.80
N LEU A 13 56.74 -22.65 -19.06
CA LEU A 13 56.51 -21.72 -17.92
C LEU A 13 55.99 -20.43 -18.52
N MET A 14 54.66 -20.27 -18.60
CA MET A 14 54.06 -18.96 -18.70
C MET A 14 54.23 -18.26 -17.34
N ALA A 15 55.27 -17.45 -17.23
CA ALA A 15 55.32 -16.45 -16.17
C ALA A 15 54.07 -15.61 -16.25
N ALA A 16 53.15 -15.81 -15.32
CA ALA A 16 52.03 -14.91 -15.11
C ALA A 16 52.61 -13.54 -14.67
N MET A 17 52.79 -12.66 -15.66
CA MET A 17 53.03 -11.27 -15.33
C MET A 17 51.79 -10.80 -14.55
N PRO A 18 51.94 -10.20 -13.37
CA PRO A 18 50.84 -9.54 -12.69
C PRO A 18 50.29 -8.50 -13.67
N THR A 19 49.13 -8.72 -14.24
CA THR A 19 48.41 -7.68 -14.94
C THR A 19 48.10 -6.66 -13.83
N HIS A 20 48.87 -5.59 -13.78
CA HIS A 20 48.53 -4.41 -12.99
C HIS A 20 47.22 -3.97 -13.61
N ALA A 21 46.12 -4.30 -12.94
CA ALA A 21 44.84 -3.75 -13.31
C ALA A 21 45.02 -2.24 -13.30
N GLN A 22 44.90 -1.62 -14.45
CA GLN A 22 45.09 -0.17 -14.57
C GLN A 22 44.20 0.52 -13.56
N GLN A 23 44.80 1.21 -12.61
CA GLN A 23 44.02 1.88 -11.57
C GLN A 23 43.17 2.94 -12.21
N ILE A 24 41.85 2.74 -12.15
CA ILE A 24 40.86 3.67 -12.69
C ILE A 24 40.93 4.99 -11.91
N ASN A 25 41.17 6.09 -12.63
CA ASN A 25 41.23 7.43 -12.06
C ASN A 25 40.76 8.47 -13.10
N ASP A 26 40.70 9.73 -12.70
CA ASP A 26 40.23 10.85 -13.52
C ASP A 26 41.10 11.16 -14.73
N ASN A 27 42.34 10.63 -14.81
CA ASN A 27 43.22 10.81 -15.97
C ASN A 27 42.93 9.78 -17.08
N ASN A 28 42.34 8.64 -16.75
CA ASN A 28 42.15 7.53 -17.71
C ASN A 28 40.70 7.10 -17.89
N THR A 29 39.77 7.64 -17.09
CA THR A 29 38.36 7.25 -17.12
C THR A 29 37.47 8.47 -16.95
N PRO A 30 36.50 8.71 -17.86
CA PRO A 30 35.53 9.78 -17.69
C PRO A 30 34.77 9.65 -16.37
N LEU A 31 34.54 10.76 -15.67
CA LEU A 31 33.93 10.76 -14.32
C LEU A 31 32.62 9.99 -14.23
N HIS A 32 31.77 10.06 -15.26
CA HIS A 32 30.49 9.35 -15.27
C HIS A 32 30.60 7.80 -15.40
N LEU A 33 31.80 7.28 -15.72
CA LEU A 33 32.11 5.86 -15.79
C LEU A 33 32.92 5.36 -14.60
N MET A 34 33.38 6.26 -13.73
CA MET A 34 34.09 5.89 -12.53
C MET A 34 33.15 5.24 -11.51
N LYS A 35 33.59 4.12 -10.94
CA LYS A 35 32.87 3.48 -9.82
C LYS A 35 33.55 3.87 -8.51
N PRO A 36 32.78 4.14 -7.44
CA PRO A 36 33.38 4.44 -6.14
C PRO A 36 34.19 3.27 -5.63
N ALA A 37 35.34 3.56 -5.06
CA ALA A 37 36.23 2.56 -4.45
C ALA A 37 35.75 2.07 -3.07
N TYR A 38 34.64 2.61 -2.56
CA TYR A 38 34.04 2.27 -1.28
C TYR A 38 32.62 1.73 -1.51
N LYS A 39 32.13 0.93 -0.56
CA LYS A 39 30.77 0.43 -0.59
C LYS A 39 29.82 1.61 -0.43
N VAL A 40 28.90 1.80 -1.39
CA VAL A 40 27.83 2.80 -1.24
C VAL A 40 26.92 2.42 -0.08
N SER A 41 26.43 3.40 0.65
CA SER A 41 25.59 3.19 1.83
C SER A 41 24.21 2.60 1.51
N TYR A 42 23.82 2.60 0.25
CA TYR A 42 22.61 1.96 -0.26
C TYR A 42 22.95 1.28 -1.58
N GLY A 43 22.80 -0.03 -1.64
CA GLY A 43 22.92 -0.83 -2.86
C GLY A 43 21.57 -1.00 -3.55
N ILE A 44 21.61 -1.54 -4.76
CA ILE A 44 20.39 -2.05 -5.40
C ILE A 44 20.14 -3.45 -4.82
N PRO A 45 19.01 -3.68 -4.13
CA PRO A 45 18.70 -5.02 -3.62
C PRO A 45 18.43 -5.97 -4.80
N THR A 46 18.74 -7.23 -4.61
CA THR A 46 18.34 -8.27 -5.55
C THR A 46 16.86 -8.60 -5.39
N THR A 47 16.26 -9.18 -6.42
CA THR A 47 14.86 -9.65 -6.37
C THR A 47 14.67 -10.68 -5.26
N GLU A 48 15.68 -11.55 -5.05
CA GLU A 48 15.68 -12.58 -4.02
C GLU A 48 15.71 -12.00 -2.60
N GLU A 49 16.52 -10.96 -2.36
CA GLU A 49 16.58 -10.26 -1.07
C GLU A 49 15.25 -9.57 -0.75
N VAL A 50 14.65 -8.89 -1.74
CA VAL A 50 13.34 -8.25 -1.58
C VAL A 50 12.27 -9.31 -1.28
N LYS A 51 12.25 -10.41 -2.06
CA LYS A 51 11.29 -11.50 -1.86
C LYS A 51 11.45 -12.14 -0.47
N ALA A 52 12.66 -12.43 -0.04
CA ALA A 52 12.92 -13.00 1.30
C ALA A 52 12.37 -12.12 2.42
N THR A 53 12.49 -10.80 2.28
CA THR A 53 11.92 -9.85 3.24
C THR A 53 10.39 -9.87 3.22
N MET A 54 9.78 -9.91 2.03
CA MET A 54 8.32 -10.03 1.88
C MET A 54 7.78 -11.35 2.44
N ASP A 55 8.46 -12.48 2.18
CA ASP A 55 8.08 -13.80 2.69
C ASP A 55 8.10 -13.83 4.22
N ARG A 56 9.10 -13.20 4.84
CA ARG A 56 9.20 -13.09 6.30
C ARG A 56 8.03 -12.29 6.90
N VAL A 57 7.65 -11.18 6.25
CA VAL A 57 6.48 -10.39 6.66
C VAL A 57 5.20 -11.19 6.46
N LEU A 58 5.04 -11.88 5.31
CA LEU A 58 3.86 -12.71 5.03
C LEU A 58 3.68 -13.80 6.10
N GLY A 59 4.77 -14.48 6.49
CA GLY A 59 4.72 -15.50 7.55
C GLY A 59 4.19 -14.94 8.86
N TYR A 60 4.70 -13.78 9.27
CA TYR A 60 4.25 -13.11 10.48
C TYR A 60 2.76 -12.72 10.42
N ILE A 61 2.33 -12.05 9.36
CA ILE A 61 0.92 -11.61 9.27
C ILE A 61 -0.05 -12.79 9.13
N ASP A 62 0.38 -13.91 8.53
CA ASP A 62 -0.47 -15.12 8.43
C ASP A 62 -0.75 -15.73 9.81
N GLU A 63 0.27 -15.84 10.67
CA GLU A 63 0.09 -16.28 12.06
C GLU A 63 -0.81 -15.35 12.87
N GLN A 64 -0.67 -14.03 12.66
CA GLN A 64 -1.37 -13.01 13.44
C GLN A 64 -2.81 -12.76 12.99
N THR A 65 -3.26 -13.37 11.90
CA THR A 65 -4.57 -13.12 11.30
C THR A 65 -5.31 -14.41 10.94
N PRO A 66 -5.70 -15.24 11.92
CA PRO A 66 -6.39 -16.48 11.66
C PRO A 66 -7.73 -16.25 10.94
N ALA A 67 -7.89 -16.86 9.76
CA ALA A 67 -9.15 -16.84 9.01
C ALA A 67 -10.07 -17.96 9.48
N VAL A 68 -10.65 -17.78 10.66
CA VAL A 68 -11.46 -18.80 11.36
C VAL A 68 -12.61 -18.13 12.10
N LEU A 69 -13.79 -18.77 12.11
CA LEU A 69 -14.91 -18.43 12.98
C LEU A 69 -14.83 -19.25 14.27
N VAL A 70 -15.18 -18.63 15.39
CA VAL A 70 -15.22 -19.29 16.71
C VAL A 70 -16.48 -18.92 17.49
N ASP A 71 -16.97 -19.83 18.31
CA ASP A 71 -17.95 -19.52 19.34
C ASP A 71 -17.24 -18.76 20.49
N LYS A 72 -17.62 -17.53 20.77
CA LYS A 72 -16.97 -16.66 21.78
C LYS A 72 -17.08 -17.17 23.21
N ARG A 73 -18.04 -18.08 23.52
CA ARG A 73 -18.24 -18.65 24.87
C ARG A 73 -17.29 -19.80 25.13
N THR A 74 -17.01 -20.62 24.10
CA THR A 74 -16.25 -21.86 24.23
C THR A 74 -14.87 -21.83 23.60
N GLY A 75 -14.63 -20.85 22.70
CA GLY A 75 -13.42 -20.76 21.89
C GLY A 75 -13.32 -21.83 20.80
N LYS A 76 -14.33 -22.69 20.64
CA LYS A 76 -14.33 -23.74 19.62
C LYS A 76 -14.56 -23.16 18.24
N GLU A 77 -13.90 -23.74 17.24
CA GLU A 77 -14.09 -23.36 15.84
C GLU A 77 -15.49 -23.73 15.36
N VAL A 78 -16.06 -22.82 14.58
CA VAL A 78 -17.33 -22.98 13.86
C VAL A 78 -16.97 -23.25 12.40
N THR A 79 -17.05 -24.50 11.97
CA THR A 79 -16.61 -24.94 10.64
C THR A 79 -17.75 -24.98 9.63
N ALA A 80 -18.99 -25.20 10.06
CA ALA A 80 -20.14 -25.18 9.18
C ALA A 80 -20.84 -23.81 9.24
N MET A 81 -21.03 -23.16 8.11
CA MET A 81 -21.70 -21.86 8.04
C MET A 81 -23.14 -21.89 8.60
N ALA A 82 -23.80 -23.04 8.53
CA ALA A 82 -25.14 -23.23 9.10
C ALA A 82 -25.16 -23.16 10.65
N ASP A 83 -24.02 -23.34 11.32
CA ASP A 83 -23.89 -23.30 12.78
C ASP A 83 -23.59 -21.89 13.29
N ILE A 84 -23.49 -20.91 12.39
CA ILE A 84 -23.28 -19.49 12.78
C ILE A 84 -24.49 -19.01 13.59
N ASP A 85 -24.22 -18.56 14.80
CA ASP A 85 -25.22 -17.99 15.71
C ASP A 85 -24.78 -16.61 16.25
N LYS A 86 -25.57 -16.03 17.18
CA LYS A 86 -25.31 -14.73 17.81
C LYS A 86 -24.01 -14.68 18.63
N ASP A 87 -23.44 -15.83 18.98
CA ASP A 87 -22.20 -15.97 19.75
C ASP A 87 -21.00 -16.32 18.86
N THR A 88 -21.21 -16.45 17.55
CA THR A 88 -20.16 -16.65 16.57
C THR A 88 -19.45 -15.33 16.25
N GLN A 89 -18.11 -15.38 16.18
CA GLN A 89 -17.26 -14.23 15.83
C GLN A 89 -16.04 -14.66 15.02
N LEU A 90 -15.39 -13.71 14.35
CA LEU A 90 -14.06 -13.92 13.81
C LEU A 90 -13.07 -14.18 14.96
N LYS A 91 -12.23 -15.20 14.81
CA LYS A 91 -11.17 -15.50 15.79
C LYS A 91 -10.25 -14.28 15.91
N GLN A 92 -10.10 -13.78 17.11
CA GLN A 92 -9.21 -12.66 17.37
C GLN A 92 -7.76 -13.13 17.29
N GLY A 93 -6.96 -12.45 16.47
CA GLY A 93 -5.52 -12.58 16.40
C GLY A 93 -4.84 -11.30 16.85
N GLY A 94 -3.61 -11.09 16.39
CA GLY A 94 -2.89 -9.84 16.63
C GLY A 94 -3.50 -8.64 15.90
N PHE A 95 -4.21 -8.90 14.78
CA PHE A 95 -4.81 -7.88 13.94
C PHE A 95 -6.24 -8.23 13.52
N ARG A 96 -7.00 -7.23 13.11
CA ARG A 96 -8.40 -7.36 12.70
C ARG A 96 -8.51 -7.52 11.19
N LEU A 97 -9.11 -8.63 10.71
CA LEU A 97 -9.24 -8.97 9.29
C LEU A 97 -10.06 -7.98 8.46
N THR A 98 -10.89 -7.17 9.10
CA THR A 98 -11.86 -6.27 8.45
C THR A 98 -11.57 -4.80 8.70
N SER A 99 -10.41 -4.49 9.27
CA SER A 99 -9.99 -3.09 9.45
C SER A 99 -9.40 -2.53 8.15
N TYR A 100 -9.35 -1.20 8.03
CA TYR A 100 -8.76 -0.54 6.87
C TYR A 100 -7.29 -0.93 6.68
N GLU A 101 -6.53 -1.08 7.77
CA GLU A 101 -5.13 -1.51 7.72
C GLU A 101 -5.00 -2.86 7.02
N TRP A 102 -5.97 -3.76 7.26
CA TRP A 102 -5.97 -5.06 6.59
C TRP A 102 -6.43 -4.97 5.13
N GLY A 103 -7.34 -4.09 4.79
CA GLY A 103 -7.67 -3.79 3.39
C GLY A 103 -6.45 -3.33 2.59
N VAL A 104 -5.63 -2.44 3.17
CA VAL A 104 -4.34 -2.01 2.59
C VAL A 104 -3.37 -3.18 2.48
N THR A 105 -3.24 -3.99 3.55
CA THR A 105 -2.38 -5.17 3.58
C THR A 105 -2.77 -6.17 2.50
N TYR A 106 -4.06 -6.48 2.33
CA TYR A 106 -4.51 -7.37 1.25
C TYR A 106 -4.14 -6.84 -0.13
N SER A 107 -4.33 -5.53 -0.37
CA SER A 107 -3.93 -4.91 -1.63
C SER A 107 -2.42 -5.02 -1.89
N GLY A 108 -1.60 -4.80 -0.86
CA GLY A 108 -0.14 -4.95 -0.94
C GLY A 108 0.29 -6.39 -1.19
N VAL A 109 -0.34 -7.36 -0.53
CA VAL A 109 -0.07 -8.80 -0.73
C VAL A 109 -0.49 -9.26 -2.14
N LEU A 110 -1.60 -8.74 -2.69
CA LEU A 110 -1.99 -9.00 -4.08
C LEU A 110 -0.97 -8.40 -5.07
N ALA A 111 -0.44 -7.21 -4.80
CA ALA A 111 0.63 -6.62 -5.61
C ALA A 111 1.92 -7.46 -5.55
N ALA A 112 2.24 -8.05 -4.40
CA ALA A 112 3.36 -9.00 -4.28
C ALA A 112 3.11 -10.27 -5.12
N TYR A 113 1.89 -10.80 -5.15
CA TYR A 113 1.50 -11.88 -6.06
C TYR A 113 1.69 -11.51 -7.53
N GLU A 114 1.20 -10.34 -7.94
CA GLU A 114 1.33 -9.85 -9.32
C GLU A 114 2.80 -9.70 -9.74
N ALA A 115 3.66 -9.25 -8.82
CA ALA A 115 5.08 -9.06 -9.09
C ALA A 115 5.89 -10.37 -9.12
N THR A 116 5.52 -11.36 -8.32
CA THR A 116 6.33 -12.59 -8.13
C THR A 116 5.73 -13.84 -8.77
N GLY A 117 4.42 -13.87 -8.99
CA GLY A 117 3.68 -15.07 -9.40
C GLY A 117 3.56 -16.11 -8.27
N ASP A 118 4.05 -15.84 -7.06
CA ASP A 118 4.02 -16.78 -5.95
C ASP A 118 2.62 -16.85 -5.32
N LYS A 119 1.99 -18.00 -5.48
CA LYS A 119 0.62 -18.25 -5.02
C LYS A 119 0.42 -18.10 -3.52
N ALA A 120 1.45 -18.22 -2.70
CA ALA A 120 1.33 -18.06 -1.25
C ALA A 120 0.73 -16.70 -0.88
N TYR A 121 1.12 -15.63 -1.59
CA TYR A 121 0.54 -14.29 -1.40
C TYR A 121 -0.95 -14.25 -1.75
N TYR A 122 -1.30 -14.83 -2.90
CA TYR A 122 -2.69 -14.89 -3.33
C TYR A 122 -3.55 -15.72 -2.37
N ASP A 123 -3.09 -16.92 -1.99
CA ASP A 123 -3.81 -17.85 -1.12
C ASP A 123 -4.05 -17.23 0.27
N TYR A 124 -3.10 -16.40 0.78
CA TYR A 124 -3.28 -15.62 2.00
C TYR A 124 -4.51 -14.70 1.93
N VAL A 125 -4.64 -13.93 0.86
CA VAL A 125 -5.77 -12.98 0.68
C VAL A 125 -7.06 -13.73 0.40
N TYR A 126 -7.02 -14.68 -0.51
CA TYR A 126 -8.19 -15.47 -0.91
C TYR A 126 -8.88 -16.15 0.27
N LYS A 127 -8.11 -16.84 1.10
CA LYS A 127 -8.64 -17.53 2.30
C LYS A 127 -9.47 -16.60 3.19
N ARG A 128 -9.05 -15.35 3.35
CA ARG A 128 -9.70 -14.37 4.21
C ARG A 128 -10.92 -13.73 3.55
N HIS A 129 -10.81 -13.33 2.31
CA HIS A 129 -11.92 -12.79 1.55
C HIS A 129 -13.04 -13.82 1.35
N HIS A 130 -12.66 -15.07 1.04
CA HIS A 130 -13.61 -16.17 0.86
C HIS A 130 -14.38 -16.46 2.15
N LEU A 131 -13.69 -16.55 3.30
CA LEU A 131 -14.36 -16.71 4.59
C LEU A 131 -15.39 -15.60 4.84
N LEU A 132 -15.05 -14.34 4.56
CA LEU A 132 -15.98 -13.22 4.73
C LEU A 132 -17.19 -13.34 3.79
N ALA A 133 -16.98 -13.72 2.53
CA ALA A 133 -18.05 -13.88 1.56
C ALA A 133 -19.02 -15.03 1.92
N GLU A 134 -18.49 -16.16 2.39
CA GLU A 134 -19.32 -17.30 2.81
C GLU A 134 -20.09 -17.01 4.09
N ALA A 135 -19.47 -16.32 5.05
CA ALA A 135 -20.09 -16.04 6.35
C ALA A 135 -21.12 -14.88 6.29
N ALA A 136 -20.93 -13.91 5.40
CA ALA A 136 -21.72 -12.69 5.36
C ALA A 136 -23.25 -12.93 5.30
N PRO A 137 -23.81 -13.78 4.44
CA PRO A 137 -25.26 -14.01 4.38
C PRO A 137 -25.86 -14.50 5.70
N HIS A 138 -25.12 -15.33 6.45
CA HIS A 138 -25.55 -15.84 7.74
C HIS A 138 -25.57 -14.75 8.82
N PHE A 139 -24.52 -13.93 8.84
CA PHE A 139 -24.45 -12.79 9.75
C PHE A 139 -25.46 -11.69 9.40
N GLU A 140 -25.76 -11.45 8.14
CA GLU A 140 -26.81 -10.53 7.72
C GLU A 140 -28.18 -10.98 8.25
N ALA A 141 -28.50 -12.27 8.17
CA ALA A 141 -29.73 -12.83 8.72
C ALA A 141 -29.81 -12.61 10.25
N LEU A 142 -28.71 -12.80 10.95
CA LEU A 142 -28.61 -12.56 12.39
C LEU A 142 -28.71 -11.07 12.72
N HIS A 143 -28.07 -10.20 11.94
CA HIS A 143 -28.11 -8.75 12.13
C HIS A 143 -29.52 -8.21 11.96
N ARG A 144 -30.23 -8.62 10.93
CA ARG A 144 -31.66 -8.27 10.74
C ARG A 144 -32.55 -8.71 11.90
N LYS A 145 -32.24 -9.85 12.52
CA LYS A 145 -33.06 -10.43 13.60
C LYS A 145 -32.74 -9.85 14.97
N HIS A 146 -31.46 -9.60 15.26
CA HIS A 146 -30.98 -9.33 16.62
C HIS A 146 -30.33 -7.95 16.79
N HIS A 147 -30.03 -7.24 15.68
CA HIS A 147 -29.28 -5.97 15.63
C HIS A 147 -27.94 -5.99 16.40
N LYS A 148 -27.41 -7.17 16.68
CA LYS A 148 -26.19 -7.36 17.45
C LYS A 148 -25.43 -8.59 16.95
N ILE A 149 -24.28 -8.32 16.31
CA ILE A 149 -23.34 -9.31 15.82
C ILE A 149 -21.91 -8.89 16.17
N ASP A 150 -20.91 -9.74 15.86
CA ASP A 150 -19.51 -9.38 15.98
C ASP A 150 -19.19 -8.05 15.25
N GLY A 151 -18.49 -7.15 15.94
CA GLY A 151 -18.18 -5.82 15.43
C GLY A 151 -17.27 -5.83 14.18
N ASN A 152 -16.42 -6.86 14.03
CA ASN A 152 -15.58 -7.02 12.83
C ASN A 152 -16.44 -7.42 11.62
N VAL A 153 -17.38 -8.35 11.81
CA VAL A 153 -18.30 -8.75 10.74
C VAL A 153 -19.29 -7.64 10.40
N ARG A 154 -19.78 -6.87 11.42
CA ARG A 154 -20.64 -5.72 11.18
C ARG A 154 -20.04 -4.75 10.16
N ARG A 155 -18.74 -4.46 10.27
CA ARG A 155 -18.06 -3.56 9.33
C ARG A 155 -18.16 -4.01 7.87
N VAL A 156 -18.29 -5.31 7.64
CA VAL A 156 -18.42 -5.89 6.29
C VAL A 156 -19.84 -5.76 5.76
N ILE A 157 -20.84 -6.08 6.60
CA ILE A 157 -22.25 -6.14 6.15
C ILE A 157 -23.03 -4.85 6.37
N ASP A 158 -22.60 -4.00 7.30
CA ASP A 158 -23.23 -2.72 7.64
C ASP A 158 -22.15 -1.68 7.98
N PRO A 159 -21.39 -1.19 6.98
CA PRO A 159 -20.35 -0.17 7.18
C PRO A 159 -20.95 1.16 7.62
N HIS A 160 -20.26 1.88 8.54
CA HIS A 160 -20.69 3.15 9.10
C HIS A 160 -19.70 4.31 8.84
N ALA A 161 -18.61 4.05 8.15
CA ALA A 161 -17.57 5.02 7.80
C ALA A 161 -16.76 4.52 6.60
N LEU A 162 -16.05 5.41 5.92
CA LEU A 162 -15.11 5.05 4.87
C LEU A 162 -14.02 4.09 5.40
N ASP A 163 -13.59 4.24 6.65
CA ASP A 163 -12.66 3.33 7.32
C ASP A 163 -13.16 1.86 7.35
N ASP A 164 -14.47 1.66 7.42
CA ASP A 164 -15.07 0.32 7.35
C ASP A 164 -15.14 -0.19 5.91
N ALA A 165 -15.35 0.71 4.94
CA ALA A 165 -15.78 0.34 3.58
C ALA A 165 -14.63 0.27 2.56
N GLY A 166 -13.83 1.33 2.42
CA GLY A 166 -13.06 1.54 1.19
C GLY A 166 -11.87 0.63 1.00
N ALA A 167 -10.96 0.56 1.98
CA ALA A 167 -9.72 -0.20 1.82
C ALA A 167 -9.97 -1.72 1.64
N VAL A 168 -10.94 -2.28 2.37
CA VAL A 168 -11.34 -3.69 2.20
C VAL A 168 -12.05 -3.90 0.87
N CYS A 169 -12.92 -2.99 0.47
CA CYS A 169 -13.61 -3.04 -0.83
C CYS A 169 -12.61 -3.07 -1.99
N VAL A 170 -11.65 -2.13 -2.05
CA VAL A 170 -10.68 -2.10 -3.15
C VAL A 170 -9.85 -3.37 -3.21
N SER A 171 -9.49 -3.96 -2.07
CA SER A 171 -8.77 -5.23 -2.04
C SER A 171 -9.61 -6.41 -2.57
N MET A 172 -10.91 -6.43 -2.27
CA MET A 172 -11.84 -7.42 -2.84
C MET A 172 -12.03 -7.23 -4.35
N ILE A 173 -12.13 -5.99 -4.83
CA ILE A 173 -12.20 -5.71 -6.27
C ILE A 173 -10.92 -6.18 -6.97
N LYS A 174 -9.74 -5.89 -6.43
CA LYS A 174 -8.46 -6.37 -6.97
C LYS A 174 -8.39 -7.90 -7.00
N SER A 175 -8.82 -8.56 -5.94
CA SER A 175 -8.91 -10.02 -5.87
C SER A 175 -9.84 -10.58 -6.96
N MET A 176 -11.00 -9.98 -7.15
CA MET A 176 -11.96 -10.36 -8.18
C MET A 176 -11.41 -10.15 -9.61
N LEU A 177 -10.72 -9.04 -9.86
CA LEU A 177 -10.09 -8.75 -11.15
C LEU A 177 -8.96 -9.73 -11.47
N SER A 178 -8.19 -10.16 -10.48
CA SER A 178 -7.08 -11.09 -10.65
C SER A 178 -7.54 -12.51 -10.98
N ASN A 179 -8.62 -13.01 -10.36
CA ASN A 179 -9.03 -14.43 -10.44
C ASN A 179 -10.55 -14.69 -10.58
N LYS A 180 -11.36 -13.68 -10.90
CA LYS A 180 -12.79 -13.78 -11.19
C LYS A 180 -13.65 -14.38 -10.05
N HIS A 181 -13.33 -14.07 -8.81
CA HIS A 181 -14.08 -14.50 -7.60
C HIS A 181 -15.43 -13.80 -7.49
N GLN A 182 -16.44 -14.34 -8.17
CA GLN A 182 -17.79 -13.75 -8.23
C GLN A 182 -18.49 -13.70 -6.88
N GLU A 183 -18.12 -14.56 -5.94
CA GLU A 183 -18.66 -14.61 -4.58
C GLU A 183 -18.38 -13.34 -3.77
N LEU A 184 -17.38 -12.53 -4.16
CA LEU A 184 -17.08 -11.26 -3.52
C LEU A 184 -18.00 -10.12 -3.96
N ARG A 185 -18.71 -10.28 -5.09
CA ARG A 185 -19.50 -9.21 -5.68
C ARG A 185 -20.58 -8.63 -4.75
N PRO A 186 -21.35 -9.43 -3.99
CA PRO A 186 -22.35 -8.88 -3.08
C PRO A 186 -21.74 -7.97 -2.00
N LEU A 187 -20.56 -8.31 -1.46
CA LEU A 187 -19.85 -7.47 -0.47
C LEU A 187 -19.31 -6.20 -1.10
N ILE A 188 -18.73 -6.29 -2.29
CA ILE A 188 -18.27 -5.14 -3.06
C ILE A 188 -19.43 -4.16 -3.31
N ASP A 189 -20.58 -4.66 -3.79
CA ASP A 189 -21.74 -3.83 -4.06
C ASP A 189 -22.29 -3.15 -2.80
N ASN A 190 -22.30 -3.84 -1.66
CA ASN A 190 -22.67 -3.26 -0.37
C ASN A 190 -21.73 -2.13 0.07
N TYR A 191 -20.43 -2.30 -0.08
CA TYR A 191 -19.45 -1.27 0.23
C TYR A 191 -19.57 -0.05 -0.70
N ILE A 192 -19.73 -0.29 -2.00
CA ILE A 192 -19.88 0.78 -3.00
C ILE A 192 -21.19 1.55 -2.78
N ASP A 193 -22.28 0.85 -2.44
CA ASP A 193 -23.53 1.51 -2.07
C ASP A 193 -23.36 2.43 -0.86
N TYR A 194 -22.59 1.99 0.15
CA TYR A 194 -22.28 2.86 1.28
C TYR A 194 -21.47 4.10 0.85
N ILE A 195 -20.38 3.91 0.14
CA ILE A 195 -19.47 5.01 -0.25
C ILE A 195 -20.19 6.03 -1.15
N ILE A 196 -20.98 5.56 -2.10
CA ILE A 196 -21.62 6.46 -3.08
C ILE A 196 -22.89 7.12 -2.52
N ASN A 197 -23.73 6.35 -1.81
CA ASN A 197 -25.09 6.75 -1.49
C ASN A 197 -25.32 7.10 -0.01
N LYS A 198 -24.45 6.66 0.90
CA LYS A 198 -24.68 6.80 2.36
C LYS A 198 -23.61 7.63 3.07
N GLU A 199 -22.39 7.70 2.50
CA GLU A 199 -21.31 8.49 3.13
C GLU A 199 -21.68 9.96 3.17
N TYR A 200 -21.36 10.59 4.32
CA TYR A 200 -21.62 12.00 4.51
C TYR A 200 -20.75 12.85 3.57
N ARG A 201 -21.35 13.92 3.04
CA ARG A 201 -20.66 14.82 2.10
C ARG A 201 -20.91 16.29 2.48
N LEU A 202 -19.94 17.13 2.17
CA LEU A 202 -20.11 18.57 2.15
C LEU A 202 -21.09 19.00 1.03
N THR A 203 -21.47 20.26 1.04
CA THR A 203 -22.38 20.84 0.03
C THR A 203 -21.85 20.77 -1.39
N ASP A 204 -20.52 20.78 -1.59
CA ASP A 204 -19.86 20.60 -2.89
C ASP A 204 -19.73 19.13 -3.29
N GLY A 205 -20.13 18.21 -2.41
CA GLY A 205 -20.10 16.77 -2.59
C GLY A 205 -18.80 16.10 -2.15
N THR A 206 -17.85 16.80 -1.52
CA THR A 206 -16.63 16.20 -0.93
C THR A 206 -17.00 15.21 0.16
N PHE A 207 -16.38 14.04 0.20
CA PHE A 207 -16.50 13.12 1.34
C PHE A 207 -16.05 13.81 2.61
N ALA A 208 -16.82 13.67 3.68
CA ALA A 208 -16.56 14.36 4.93
C ALA A 208 -17.05 13.55 6.13
N ARG A 209 -16.66 13.98 7.32
CA ARG A 209 -17.06 13.37 8.60
C ARG A 209 -18.01 14.29 9.39
N ILE A 210 -18.89 13.66 10.15
CA ILE A 210 -19.77 14.38 11.09
C ILE A 210 -19.23 14.35 12.52
N ARG A 211 -18.13 13.64 12.76
CA ARG A 211 -17.49 13.46 14.07
C ARG A 211 -15.95 13.38 13.94
N PRO A 212 -15.22 13.84 14.98
CA PRO A 212 -15.73 14.45 16.21
C PRO A 212 -16.43 15.79 15.99
N GLN A 213 -16.15 16.46 14.87
CA GLN A 213 -16.77 17.71 14.46
C GLN A 213 -17.39 17.58 13.08
N LYS A 214 -18.59 18.14 12.89
CA LYS A 214 -19.28 18.13 11.60
C LYS A 214 -18.52 18.94 10.54
N ASN A 215 -18.70 18.56 9.29
CA ASN A 215 -18.08 19.22 8.13
C ASN A 215 -16.53 19.20 8.20
N THR A 216 -15.98 18.09 8.67
CA THR A 216 -14.53 17.84 8.70
C THR A 216 -14.13 16.93 7.56
N VAL A 217 -13.07 17.27 6.83
CA VAL A 217 -12.42 16.43 5.84
C VAL A 217 -11.07 15.97 6.40
N TRP A 218 -10.87 14.69 6.50
CA TRP A 218 -9.58 14.09 6.85
C TRP A 218 -8.90 13.54 5.60
N LEU A 219 -7.61 13.80 5.48
CA LEU A 219 -6.85 13.34 4.32
C LEU A 219 -6.85 11.81 4.18
N ASP A 220 -7.00 11.09 5.28
CA ASP A 220 -7.15 9.63 5.31
C ASP A 220 -8.32 9.14 4.44
N ASP A 221 -9.43 9.89 4.43
CA ASP A 221 -10.63 9.56 3.66
C ASP A 221 -10.41 9.58 2.16
N MET A 222 -9.36 10.25 1.71
CA MET A 222 -8.94 10.20 0.31
C MET A 222 -8.65 8.76 -0.12
N PHE A 223 -7.90 7.99 0.70
CA PHE A 223 -7.65 6.57 0.42
C PHE A 223 -8.81 5.66 0.85
N MET A 224 -9.49 6.01 1.94
CA MET A 224 -10.56 5.15 2.48
C MET A 224 -11.85 5.14 1.63
N GLY A 225 -11.95 5.99 0.60
CA GLY A 225 -13.12 6.01 -0.31
C GLY A 225 -12.74 5.90 -1.78
N ILE A 226 -11.82 6.74 -2.25
CA ILE A 226 -11.62 7.02 -3.68
C ILE A 226 -11.11 5.82 -4.49
N PRO A 227 -10.09 5.05 -4.04
CA PRO A 227 -9.61 3.89 -4.80
C PRO A 227 -10.69 2.84 -5.05
N ALA A 228 -11.57 2.58 -4.07
CA ALA A 228 -12.67 1.63 -4.25
C ALA A 228 -13.61 2.07 -5.38
N VAL A 229 -13.94 3.36 -5.45
CA VAL A 229 -14.77 3.93 -6.52
C VAL A 229 -14.07 3.82 -7.87
N ALA A 230 -12.79 4.19 -7.95
CA ALA A 230 -12.02 4.10 -9.20
C ALA A 230 -11.93 2.67 -9.73
N TYR A 231 -11.63 1.71 -8.84
CA TYR A 231 -11.56 0.30 -9.20
C TYR A 231 -12.93 -0.32 -9.53
N MET A 232 -14.02 0.21 -8.97
CA MET A 232 -15.37 -0.17 -9.40
C MET A 232 -15.61 0.22 -10.86
N GLY A 233 -15.15 1.39 -11.31
CA GLY A 233 -15.13 1.77 -12.71
C GLY A 233 -14.39 0.76 -13.58
N LYS A 234 -13.22 0.27 -13.15
CA LYS A 234 -12.48 -0.78 -13.85
C LYS A 234 -13.24 -2.10 -13.89
N LEU A 235 -13.91 -2.47 -12.79
CA LEU A 235 -14.67 -3.72 -12.69
C LEU A 235 -15.91 -3.73 -13.58
N THR A 236 -16.64 -2.59 -13.65
CA THR A 236 -17.93 -2.48 -14.35
C THR A 236 -17.82 -1.84 -15.73
N SER A 237 -16.73 -1.14 -16.01
CA SER A 237 -16.55 -0.27 -17.19
C SER A 237 -17.49 0.95 -17.22
N GLU A 238 -18.07 1.33 -16.08
CA GLU A 238 -18.96 2.47 -15.97
C GLU A 238 -18.18 3.77 -15.73
N ALA A 239 -18.33 4.74 -16.64
CA ALA A 239 -17.60 6.02 -16.62
C ALA A 239 -17.90 6.85 -15.36
N SER A 240 -19.12 6.77 -14.82
CA SER A 240 -19.56 7.53 -13.64
C SER A 240 -18.68 7.31 -12.40
N TYR A 241 -18.16 6.10 -12.22
CA TYR A 241 -17.24 5.79 -11.13
C TYR A 241 -15.87 6.45 -11.32
N TYR A 242 -15.36 6.48 -12.55
CA TYR A 242 -14.11 7.20 -12.86
C TYR A 242 -14.25 8.70 -12.67
N ASP A 243 -15.38 9.27 -13.15
CA ASP A 243 -15.70 10.69 -13.00
C ASP A 243 -15.78 11.07 -11.52
N GLU A 244 -16.46 10.26 -10.70
CA GLU A 244 -16.59 10.51 -9.26
C GLU A 244 -15.23 10.38 -8.54
N ALA A 245 -14.45 9.35 -8.83
CA ALA A 245 -13.12 9.19 -8.24
C ALA A 245 -12.21 10.38 -8.56
N ALA A 246 -12.16 10.79 -9.83
CA ALA A 246 -11.37 11.95 -10.26
C ALA A 246 -11.87 13.25 -9.61
N ARG A 247 -13.20 13.45 -9.52
CA ARG A 247 -13.81 14.59 -8.86
C ARG A 247 -13.41 14.66 -7.39
N GLN A 248 -13.50 13.55 -6.66
CA GLN A 248 -13.13 13.51 -5.25
C GLN A 248 -11.64 13.84 -5.05
N VAL A 249 -10.73 13.28 -5.85
CA VAL A 249 -9.30 13.62 -5.79
C VAL A 249 -9.08 15.13 -5.86
N LEU A 250 -9.74 15.80 -6.80
CA LEU A 250 -9.57 17.24 -7.00
C LEU A 250 -10.23 18.08 -5.91
N LEU A 251 -11.37 17.63 -5.36
CA LEU A 251 -12.02 18.29 -4.22
C LEU A 251 -11.16 18.23 -2.94
N PHE A 252 -10.49 17.10 -2.70
CA PHE A 252 -9.53 16.97 -1.61
C PHE A 252 -8.29 17.85 -1.83
N ALA A 253 -7.78 17.89 -3.07
CA ALA A 253 -6.63 18.73 -3.40
C ALA A 253 -6.93 20.23 -3.25
N ASP A 254 -8.10 20.68 -3.69
CA ASP A 254 -8.54 22.08 -3.55
C ASP A 254 -8.55 22.53 -2.08
N LYS A 255 -8.98 21.65 -1.17
CA LYS A 255 -9.08 21.97 0.26
C LYS A 255 -7.76 21.86 1.02
N MET A 256 -6.90 20.90 0.65
CA MET A 256 -5.80 20.51 1.53
C MET A 256 -4.41 20.55 0.91
N PHE A 257 -4.28 20.56 -0.43
CA PHE A 257 -2.97 20.65 -1.06
C PHE A 257 -2.38 22.05 -0.95
N VAL A 258 -1.11 22.13 -0.55
CA VAL A 258 -0.34 23.36 -0.45
C VAL A 258 0.73 23.36 -1.53
N PRO A 259 0.51 24.02 -2.69
CA PRO A 259 1.37 23.93 -3.85
C PRO A 259 2.82 24.34 -3.59
N GLU A 260 3.05 25.36 -2.74
CA GLU A 260 4.36 25.87 -2.40
C GLU A 260 5.22 24.83 -1.63
N LYS A 261 4.58 23.90 -0.92
CA LYS A 261 5.24 22.82 -0.20
C LYS A 261 5.21 21.51 -0.97
N GLY A 262 4.26 21.35 -1.90
CA GLY A 262 3.97 20.05 -2.53
C GLY A 262 3.41 19.02 -1.55
N LEU A 263 2.70 19.45 -0.52
CA LEU A 263 2.20 18.60 0.58
C LEU A 263 0.71 18.85 0.82
N PHE A 264 0.06 17.81 1.35
CA PHE A 264 -1.33 17.92 1.84
C PHE A 264 -1.36 18.19 3.35
N ARG A 265 -2.20 19.10 3.78
CA ARG A 265 -2.61 19.22 5.20
C ARG A 265 -3.38 17.99 5.61
N HIS A 266 -3.28 17.59 6.88
CA HIS A 266 -3.96 16.40 7.40
C HIS A 266 -5.48 16.55 7.44
N GLY A 267 -5.99 17.75 7.73
CA GLY A 267 -7.42 17.99 7.86
C GLY A 267 -7.84 19.38 7.40
N TRP A 268 -9.13 19.47 7.11
CA TRP A 268 -9.83 20.70 6.81
C TRP A 268 -11.17 20.69 7.52
N VAL A 269 -11.57 21.82 8.11
CA VAL A 269 -12.83 21.98 8.83
C VAL A 269 -13.52 23.21 8.29
N GLU A 270 -14.77 23.06 7.81
CA GLU A 270 -15.49 24.12 7.10
C GLU A 270 -15.60 25.42 7.90
N ASP A 271 -15.90 25.32 9.20
CA ASP A 271 -16.12 26.48 10.06
C ASP A 271 -14.86 26.96 10.82
N MET A 272 -13.65 26.53 10.39
CA MET A 272 -12.39 26.93 11.02
C MET A 272 -11.56 27.85 10.12
N ASP A 273 -11.06 28.94 10.71
CA ASP A 273 -10.05 29.81 10.12
C ASP A 273 -9.04 30.24 11.20
N PRO A 274 -7.75 29.88 11.12
CA PRO A 274 -7.16 29.02 10.07
C PRO A 274 -7.53 27.54 10.22
N HIS A 275 -7.53 26.82 9.10
CA HIS A 275 -7.67 25.36 9.09
C HIS A 275 -6.47 24.68 9.72
N PRO A 276 -6.60 23.39 10.19
CA PRO A 276 -5.48 22.62 10.72
C PRO A 276 -4.31 22.57 9.72
N ALA A 277 -3.10 22.90 10.18
CA ALA A 277 -1.93 23.09 9.32
C ALA A 277 -0.87 21.99 9.49
N PHE A 278 -1.24 20.80 9.92
CA PHE A 278 -0.33 19.67 10.10
C PHE A 278 -0.10 18.93 8.79
N PHE A 279 1.16 18.61 8.53
CA PHE A 279 1.57 17.76 7.40
C PHE A 279 1.97 16.38 7.92
N TRP A 280 0.98 15.61 8.36
CA TRP A 280 1.23 14.28 8.90
C TRP A 280 1.69 13.31 7.83
N GLY A 281 2.81 12.59 8.11
CA GLY A 281 3.48 11.71 7.16
C GLY A 281 2.56 10.63 6.60
N ARG A 282 1.93 9.84 7.46
CA ARG A 282 1.04 8.77 6.99
C ARG A 282 -0.17 9.29 6.20
N ALA A 283 -0.75 10.43 6.56
CA ALA A 283 -1.85 11.01 5.80
C ALA A 283 -1.41 11.42 4.38
N ASN A 284 -0.24 12.05 4.24
CA ASN A 284 0.36 12.30 2.92
C ASN A 284 0.68 10.99 2.17
N GLY A 285 0.96 9.90 2.90
CA GLY A 285 1.05 8.54 2.34
C GLY A 285 -0.28 8.10 1.73
N TRP A 286 -1.39 8.31 2.43
CA TRP A 286 -2.72 7.99 1.88
C TRP A 286 -3.02 8.80 0.62
N ALA A 287 -2.65 10.07 0.58
CA ALA A 287 -2.86 10.90 -0.59
C ALA A 287 -2.06 10.39 -1.81
N ILE A 288 -0.74 10.16 -1.68
CA ILE A 288 0.06 9.68 -2.81
C ILE A 288 -0.35 8.27 -3.26
N LEU A 289 -0.72 7.40 -2.33
CA LEU A 289 -1.22 6.06 -2.66
C LEU A 289 -2.53 6.14 -3.44
N THR A 290 -3.46 7.03 -3.03
CA THR A 290 -4.69 7.29 -3.78
C THR A 290 -4.41 7.77 -5.19
N LEU A 291 -3.49 8.73 -5.36
CA LEU A 291 -3.12 9.23 -6.68
C LEU A 291 -2.57 8.12 -7.58
N CYS A 292 -1.72 7.24 -7.05
CA CYS A 292 -1.21 6.08 -7.78
C CYS A 292 -2.35 5.11 -8.16
N GLU A 293 -3.19 4.74 -7.22
CA GLU A 293 -4.29 3.80 -7.44
C GLU A 293 -5.32 4.31 -8.46
N VAL A 294 -5.65 5.59 -8.40
CA VAL A 294 -6.58 6.20 -9.37
C VAL A 294 -5.95 6.26 -10.76
N LEU A 295 -4.70 6.69 -10.88
CA LEU A 295 -3.99 6.75 -12.17
C LEU A 295 -3.78 5.38 -12.81
N ASP A 296 -3.69 4.30 -12.03
CA ASP A 296 -3.58 2.93 -12.54
C ASP A 296 -4.82 2.46 -13.30
N VAL A 297 -5.99 3.00 -12.96
CA VAL A 297 -7.25 2.52 -13.52
C VAL A 297 -8.00 3.57 -14.33
N LEU A 298 -7.72 4.86 -14.10
CA LEU A 298 -8.37 5.94 -14.85
C LEU A 298 -8.00 5.84 -16.33
N PRO A 299 -8.96 5.84 -17.25
CA PRO A 299 -8.68 5.76 -18.69
C PRO A 299 -7.70 6.85 -19.16
N ASP A 300 -6.83 6.51 -20.12
CA ASP A 300 -5.80 7.44 -20.62
C ASP A 300 -6.40 8.71 -21.22
N ASN A 301 -7.59 8.62 -21.81
CA ASN A 301 -8.32 9.74 -22.41
C ASN A 301 -9.26 10.45 -21.42
N HIS A 302 -9.25 10.10 -20.14
CA HIS A 302 -10.10 10.77 -19.15
C HIS A 302 -9.70 12.25 -18.99
N PRO A 303 -10.64 13.21 -19.04
CA PRO A 303 -10.32 14.65 -19.12
C PRO A 303 -9.54 15.17 -17.90
N LYS A 304 -9.65 14.51 -16.75
CA LYS A 304 -8.96 14.91 -15.51
C LYS A 304 -7.66 14.15 -15.24
N ARG A 305 -7.28 13.19 -16.11
CA ARG A 305 -6.09 12.36 -15.89
C ARG A 305 -4.80 13.20 -15.80
N GLN A 306 -4.61 14.15 -16.70
CA GLN A 306 -3.41 14.99 -16.71
C GLN A 306 -3.31 15.86 -15.45
N GLU A 307 -4.41 16.43 -14.99
CA GLU A 307 -4.46 17.25 -13.78
C GLU A 307 -4.08 16.43 -12.52
N ILE A 308 -4.57 15.19 -12.43
CA ILE A 308 -4.22 14.26 -11.35
C ILE A 308 -2.75 13.83 -11.44
N LEU A 309 -2.23 13.59 -12.63
CA LEU A 309 -0.81 13.26 -12.83
C LEU A 309 0.11 14.43 -12.45
N ASP A 310 -0.27 15.65 -12.76
CA ASP A 310 0.49 16.85 -12.38
C ASP A 310 0.47 17.06 -10.86
N LEU A 311 -0.66 16.77 -10.20
CA LEU A 311 -0.77 16.75 -8.75
C LEU A 311 0.15 15.70 -8.13
N LEU A 312 0.18 14.47 -8.68
CA LEU A 312 1.11 13.43 -8.25
C LEU A 312 2.57 13.89 -8.34
N LYS A 313 2.96 14.49 -9.48
CA LYS A 313 4.33 14.98 -9.67
C LYS A 313 4.70 16.10 -8.70
N ALA A 314 3.79 17.02 -8.45
CA ALA A 314 3.99 18.08 -7.47
C ALA A 314 4.16 17.53 -6.05
N HIS A 315 3.33 16.53 -5.68
CA HIS A 315 3.40 15.89 -4.38
C HIS A 315 4.68 15.06 -4.20
N VAL A 316 5.07 14.27 -5.21
CA VAL A 316 6.35 13.54 -5.24
C VAL A 316 7.53 14.49 -5.04
N LYS A 317 7.53 15.65 -5.74
CA LYS A 317 8.59 16.63 -5.60
C LYS A 317 8.67 17.19 -4.17
N GLY A 318 7.54 17.51 -3.55
CA GLY A 318 7.49 17.99 -2.16
C GLY A 318 8.04 16.94 -1.19
N LEU A 319 7.54 15.72 -1.26
CA LEU A 319 7.97 14.60 -0.40
C LEU A 319 9.46 14.27 -0.56
N ALA A 320 9.97 14.30 -1.79
CA ALA A 320 11.38 13.98 -2.08
C ALA A 320 12.36 14.89 -1.35
N THR A 321 12.00 16.16 -1.14
CA THR A 321 12.88 17.13 -0.44
C THR A 321 12.96 16.90 1.07
N LEU A 322 12.09 16.06 1.61
CA LEU A 322 11.91 15.85 3.05
C LEU A 322 12.40 14.48 3.52
N GLN A 323 13.01 13.68 2.63
CA GLN A 323 13.60 12.41 3.01
C GLN A 323 14.82 12.64 3.91
N HIS A 324 14.80 12.08 5.12
CA HIS A 324 15.93 12.09 6.03
C HIS A 324 17.14 11.31 5.45
N HIS A 325 18.35 11.61 5.88
CA HIS A 325 19.56 10.96 5.36
C HIS A 325 19.58 9.43 5.61
N ASP A 326 18.89 8.93 6.63
CA ASP A 326 18.71 7.50 6.89
C ASP A 326 17.65 6.82 5.98
N GLY A 327 17.01 7.59 5.07
CA GLY A 327 16.02 7.09 4.14
C GLY A 327 14.58 7.16 4.63
N PHE A 328 14.33 7.45 5.88
CA PHE A 328 13.00 7.64 6.47
C PHE A 328 12.41 9.01 6.17
N TRP A 329 11.14 9.19 6.52
CA TRP A 329 10.46 10.47 6.68
C TRP A 329 9.99 10.65 8.12
N HIS A 330 9.89 11.91 8.54
CA HIS A 330 9.41 12.26 9.88
C HIS A 330 7.90 12.10 10.01
N GLN A 331 7.43 11.88 11.24
CA GLN A 331 6.01 11.83 11.60
C GLN A 331 5.24 13.07 11.11
N LEU A 332 5.78 14.27 11.36
CA LEU A 332 5.32 15.52 10.76
C LEU A 332 6.36 15.97 9.75
N LEU A 333 5.97 16.08 8.48
CA LEU A 333 6.89 16.20 7.36
C LEU A 333 7.73 17.48 7.39
N ASP A 334 7.22 18.57 7.90
CA ASP A 334 7.91 19.86 8.02
C ASP A 334 8.50 20.10 9.42
N ARG A 335 8.61 19.05 10.25
CA ARG A 335 9.12 19.09 11.61
C ARG A 335 10.17 18.01 11.80
N ASN A 336 11.42 18.34 11.57
CA ASN A 336 12.58 17.45 11.72
C ASN A 336 12.94 17.11 13.18
N ASP A 337 12.25 17.69 14.14
CA ASP A 337 12.32 17.36 15.56
C ASP A 337 11.32 16.26 15.98
N THR A 338 10.51 15.76 15.05
CA THR A 338 9.63 14.59 15.28
C THR A 338 10.35 13.29 14.92
N TYR A 339 9.86 12.15 15.42
CA TYR A 339 10.51 10.87 15.16
C TYR A 339 10.36 10.43 13.69
N LEU A 340 11.28 9.54 13.27
CA LEU A 340 11.26 8.90 11.96
C LEU A 340 10.18 7.80 11.94
N GLU A 341 9.33 7.80 10.92
CA GLU A 341 8.08 7.03 10.91
C GLU A 341 8.06 6.03 9.75
N THR A 342 7.89 4.74 10.09
CA THR A 342 8.07 3.64 9.15
C THR A 342 6.91 3.51 8.17
N SER A 343 5.65 3.73 8.58
CA SER A 343 4.51 3.50 7.68
C SER A 343 4.48 4.51 6.52
N ALA A 344 4.71 5.78 6.80
CA ALA A 344 4.84 6.81 5.77
C ALA A 344 6.01 6.50 4.83
N THR A 345 7.17 6.12 5.40
CA THR A 345 8.36 5.73 4.64
C THR A 345 8.08 4.58 3.69
N ALA A 346 7.39 3.54 4.13
CA ALA A 346 7.03 2.40 3.31
C ALA A 346 6.09 2.79 2.15
N ILE A 347 5.05 3.59 2.44
CA ILE A 347 4.10 4.05 1.44
C ILE A 347 4.80 4.92 0.38
N TYR A 348 5.63 5.88 0.78
CA TYR A 348 6.35 6.75 -0.16
C TYR A 348 7.32 5.95 -1.02
N THR A 349 8.09 5.04 -0.42
CA THR A 349 9.02 4.17 -1.15
C THR A 349 8.30 3.35 -2.21
N TYR A 350 7.17 2.74 -1.85
CA TYR A 350 6.32 2.01 -2.79
C TYR A 350 5.79 2.92 -3.91
N CYS A 351 5.18 4.05 -3.57
CA CYS A 351 4.56 4.94 -4.55
C CYS A 351 5.58 5.56 -5.51
N PHE A 352 6.78 5.91 -5.03
CA PHE A 352 7.85 6.42 -5.89
C PHE A 352 8.35 5.32 -6.84
N ALA A 353 8.60 4.10 -6.35
CA ALA A 353 8.98 2.98 -7.19
C ALA A 353 7.90 2.67 -8.25
N HIS A 354 6.63 2.67 -7.82
CA HIS A 354 5.49 2.46 -8.70
C HIS A 354 5.41 3.54 -9.79
N ALA A 355 5.50 4.83 -9.42
CA ALA A 355 5.46 5.94 -10.35
C ALA A 355 6.64 5.93 -11.35
N ILE A 356 7.83 5.49 -10.93
CA ILE A 356 8.97 5.23 -11.82
C ILE A 356 8.64 4.13 -12.82
N ASN A 357 8.13 2.99 -12.36
CA ASN A 357 7.77 1.85 -13.20
C ASN A 357 6.67 2.17 -14.22
N ARG A 358 5.75 3.08 -13.86
CA ARG A 358 4.72 3.61 -14.77
C ARG A 358 5.23 4.69 -15.73
N GLY A 359 6.46 5.16 -15.56
CA GLY A 359 7.02 6.26 -16.37
C GLY A 359 6.41 7.64 -16.04
N TRP A 360 5.76 7.78 -14.89
CA TRP A 360 5.16 9.05 -14.46
C TRP A 360 6.19 10.03 -13.91
N ILE A 361 7.28 9.51 -13.32
CA ILE A 361 8.39 10.30 -12.79
C ILE A 361 9.74 9.74 -13.26
N ASP A 362 10.78 10.58 -13.24
CA ASP A 362 12.11 10.23 -13.76
C ASP A 362 12.89 9.30 -12.81
N ALA A 363 13.33 8.15 -13.31
CA ALA A 363 14.06 7.15 -12.55
C ALA A 363 15.44 7.64 -12.06
N LYS A 364 16.11 8.54 -12.80
CA LYS A 364 17.43 9.06 -12.41
C LYS A 364 17.30 10.04 -11.24
N ALA A 365 16.24 10.84 -11.25
CA ALA A 365 15.98 11.81 -10.20
C ALA A 365 15.51 11.15 -8.90
N TYR A 366 14.61 10.18 -8.98
CA TYR A 366 13.90 9.62 -7.81
C TYR A 366 14.35 8.21 -7.40
N GLY A 367 15.09 7.48 -8.25
CA GLY A 367 15.60 6.15 -7.92
C GLY A 367 16.45 6.10 -6.65
N PRO A 368 17.39 7.03 -6.41
CA PRO A 368 18.16 7.08 -5.17
C PRO A 368 17.30 7.23 -3.91
N ILE A 369 16.17 7.95 -4.01
CA ILE A 369 15.20 8.11 -2.91
C ILE A 369 14.52 6.78 -2.59
N VAL A 370 14.11 6.05 -3.64
CA VAL A 370 13.51 4.72 -3.50
C VAL A 370 14.48 3.75 -2.84
N LEU A 371 15.74 3.70 -3.29
CA LEU A 371 16.73 2.78 -2.74
C LEU A 371 17.01 3.05 -1.25
N ARG A 372 17.18 4.33 -0.87
CA ARG A 372 17.34 4.69 0.54
C ARG A 372 16.09 4.37 1.35
N GLY A 373 14.90 4.66 0.82
CA GLY A 373 13.63 4.33 1.46
C GLY A 373 13.46 2.83 1.67
N TRP A 374 13.84 2.00 0.70
CA TRP A 374 13.82 0.55 0.84
C TRP A 374 14.71 0.08 1.99
N HIS A 375 15.97 0.55 2.06
CA HIS A 375 16.88 0.19 3.16
C HIS A 375 16.33 0.63 4.52
N ALA A 376 15.72 1.80 4.60
CA ALA A 376 15.06 2.26 5.82
C ALA A 376 13.92 1.30 6.23
N VAL A 377 13.03 0.95 5.32
CA VAL A 377 11.92 0.01 5.58
C VAL A 377 12.44 -1.37 5.97
N GLU A 378 13.42 -1.90 5.24
CA GLU A 378 14.03 -3.20 5.53
C GLU A 378 14.65 -3.24 6.93
N SER A 379 15.34 -2.16 7.34
CA SER A 379 15.93 -2.03 8.67
C SER A 379 14.89 -1.99 9.80
N ALA A 380 13.65 -1.61 9.48
CA ALA A 380 12.53 -1.57 10.42
C ALA A 380 11.74 -2.89 10.48
N ILE A 381 12.18 -3.94 9.77
CA ILE A 381 11.57 -5.28 9.81
C ILE A 381 12.47 -6.20 10.61
N ASN A 382 12.00 -6.67 11.75
CA ASN A 382 12.77 -7.58 12.60
C ASN A 382 12.85 -9.01 12.04
N GLU A 383 13.60 -9.88 12.72
CA GLU A 383 13.79 -11.28 12.32
C GLU A 383 12.49 -12.08 12.27
N GLN A 384 11.48 -11.71 13.05
CA GLN A 384 10.18 -12.34 13.08
C GLN A 384 9.22 -11.82 11.99
N GLY A 385 9.62 -10.81 11.22
CA GLY A 385 8.78 -10.20 10.18
C GLY A 385 7.86 -9.08 10.68
N GLN A 386 8.04 -8.63 11.93
CA GLN A 386 7.31 -7.47 12.45
C GLN A 386 7.90 -6.18 11.92
N VAL A 387 7.04 -5.27 11.50
CA VAL A 387 7.41 -3.89 11.13
C VAL A 387 7.33 -3.03 12.38
N VAL A 388 8.43 -2.40 12.76
CA VAL A 388 8.53 -1.53 13.94
C VAL A 388 8.63 -0.05 13.56
N GLY A 389 8.48 0.85 14.53
CA GLY A 389 8.56 2.29 14.27
C GLY A 389 7.36 2.88 13.55
N VAL A 390 6.23 2.19 13.58
CA VAL A 390 4.95 2.63 13.00
C VAL A 390 4.19 3.47 14.01
N CYS A 391 3.70 4.66 13.60
CA CYS A 391 2.86 5.48 14.45
C CYS A 391 1.50 4.80 14.70
N VAL A 392 0.97 4.98 15.90
CA VAL A 392 -0.45 4.73 16.18
C VAL A 392 -1.32 5.73 15.39
N GLY A 393 -2.63 5.53 15.36
CA GLY A 393 -3.52 6.50 14.71
C GLY A 393 -3.40 7.90 15.32
N THR A 394 -3.77 8.91 14.56
CA THR A 394 -3.99 10.25 15.11
C THR A 394 -5.39 10.27 15.73
N GLY A 395 -5.44 10.43 17.02
CA GLY A 395 -6.71 10.71 17.72
C GLY A 395 -6.89 12.20 17.94
#